data_49c3c00858bc7a4ec7f56473ceabe81f
#
_entry.id   49c3c00858bc7a4ec7f56473ceabe81f
#
_cell.length_a   1.000
_cell.length_b   1.000
_cell.length_c   1.000
_cell.angle_alpha   90.00
_cell.angle_beta   90.00
_cell.angle_gamma   90.00
#
_symmetry.space_group_name_H-M   'P 1'
#
loop_
_entity.id
_entity.type
_entity.pdbx_description
1 polymer ?
#
loop_
_entity_poly.entity_id
_entity_poly.type
_entity_poly.pdbx_seq_one_letter_code
_entity_poly.pdbx_strand_id
1 'polypeptide(L)'
;MMAAISAAEHGADVVLFEKNDRFGKKLRITGKGRCNLTNDCDQKEFLGNVPTNPRFLYAALSGFSTEDTKSFFENLGVPLKTERGKRVFPVSDKAQDIVHAMERHCRDCGVQMIREKVKSVVIRDGIAVGIQTESQALEADAVIVCTGGLSYPTTGSDGDGYRFARAAGHRVTELQPSLIPLVAEGKLCASMQGLSLKNVSLRMVDCETGKCVYEDFGEMLFTHYGLSGPMVLSASAHLKDITPGKYQAQIDLKPALDEKKLDARLLSDFAKYQNKDFANSLGDLLPQKMIEPFIRLCEIDPRKKVNSITREERERIVRQMKRLCVEIRGVRPISEAIITRGGVDVKEISPKTMESKLVSGLYFAGEVLDLDAYTGGFNLQIAFSTAYAAGEAAACQTPRTENQ
;
A
#
# COMPACT_ATOMS: atom_id res chain seq x y z
N MET A 1 -16.13 -6.02 8.25
CA MET A 1 -16.70 -7.33 7.85
C MET A 1 -15.93 -8.49 8.49
N MET A 2 -14.61 -8.65 8.29
CA MET A 2 -13.87 -9.79 8.91
C MET A 2 -14.04 -9.88 10.43
N ALA A 3 -13.91 -8.77 11.16
CA ALA A 3 -14.15 -8.78 12.62
C ALA A 3 -15.59 -9.18 12.99
N ALA A 4 -16.57 -8.73 12.20
CA ALA A 4 -17.96 -9.09 12.42
C ALA A 4 -18.23 -10.57 12.15
N ILE A 5 -17.64 -11.12 11.07
CA ILE A 5 -17.70 -12.55 10.75
C ILE A 5 -17.09 -13.36 11.89
N SER A 6 -15.84 -13.04 12.27
CA SER A 6 -15.15 -13.76 13.34
C SER A 6 -15.92 -13.72 14.66
N ALA A 7 -16.44 -12.56 15.06
CA ALA A 7 -17.23 -12.47 16.30
C ALA A 7 -18.52 -13.32 16.24
N ALA A 8 -19.24 -13.28 15.12
CA ALA A 8 -20.46 -14.05 14.95
C ALA A 8 -20.20 -15.57 14.91
N GLU A 9 -19.15 -16.03 14.24
CA GLU A 9 -18.72 -17.43 14.23
C GLU A 9 -18.34 -17.95 15.62
N HIS A 10 -17.91 -17.06 16.54
CA HIS A 10 -17.63 -17.36 17.93
C HIS A 10 -18.82 -17.11 18.87
N GLY A 11 -20.02 -16.93 18.31
CA GLY A 11 -21.29 -16.92 19.05
C GLY A 11 -21.77 -15.57 19.58
N ALA A 12 -21.15 -14.46 19.15
CA ALA A 12 -21.64 -13.13 19.54
C ALA A 12 -22.80 -12.64 18.64
N ASP A 13 -23.71 -11.88 19.22
CA ASP A 13 -24.67 -11.07 18.48
C ASP A 13 -23.98 -9.81 17.94
N VAL A 14 -23.89 -9.67 16.61
CA VAL A 14 -23.07 -8.65 15.98
C VAL A 14 -23.89 -7.65 15.18
N VAL A 15 -23.62 -6.36 15.45
CA VAL A 15 -24.12 -5.25 14.63
C VAL A 15 -22.94 -4.55 13.95
N LEU A 16 -22.92 -4.53 12.62
CA LEU A 16 -21.89 -3.89 11.80
C LEU A 16 -22.40 -2.55 11.25
N PHE A 17 -21.74 -1.46 11.64
CA PHE A 17 -22.05 -0.11 11.14
C PHE A 17 -21.11 0.29 10.02
N GLU A 18 -21.66 0.85 8.93
CA GLU A 18 -20.93 1.46 7.82
C GLU A 18 -21.54 2.81 7.46
N LYS A 19 -20.73 3.87 7.45
CA LYS A 19 -21.22 5.22 7.12
C LYS A 19 -21.45 5.47 5.62
N ASN A 20 -20.83 4.66 4.77
CA ASN A 20 -20.98 4.77 3.32
C ASN A 20 -22.31 4.16 2.82
N ASP A 21 -22.64 4.48 1.56
CA ASP A 21 -23.78 3.92 0.83
C ASP A 21 -23.68 2.40 0.57
N ARG A 22 -22.48 1.83 0.72
CA ARG A 22 -22.19 0.41 0.50
C ARG A 22 -21.02 -0.07 1.34
N PHE A 23 -21.02 -1.36 1.68
CA PHE A 23 -19.91 -2.00 2.39
C PHE A 23 -18.69 -2.24 1.48
N GLY A 24 -17.51 -2.31 2.07
CA GLY A 24 -16.28 -2.64 1.38
C GLY A 24 -15.84 -1.65 0.32
N LYS A 25 -16.20 -0.38 0.41
CA LYS A 25 -15.91 0.64 -0.61
C LYS A 25 -14.43 0.79 -0.91
N LYS A 26 -13.56 0.78 0.14
CA LYS A 26 -12.12 0.82 -0.04
C LYS A 26 -11.58 -0.49 -0.63
N LEU A 27 -12.09 -1.64 -0.20
CA LEU A 27 -11.68 -2.94 -0.71
C LEU A 27 -11.91 -3.06 -2.22
N ARG A 28 -13.01 -2.50 -2.75
CA ARG A 28 -13.37 -2.50 -4.18
C ARG A 28 -12.36 -1.80 -5.08
N ILE A 29 -11.59 -0.85 -4.57
CA ILE A 29 -10.59 -0.10 -5.36
C ILE A 29 -9.17 -0.66 -5.20
N THR A 30 -8.93 -1.58 -4.27
CA THR A 30 -7.62 -2.17 -4.04
C THR A 30 -7.13 -2.97 -5.25
N GLY A 31 -5.81 -3.02 -5.44
CA GLY A 31 -5.22 -3.73 -6.58
C GLY A 31 -5.75 -3.26 -7.94
N LYS A 32 -6.10 -1.98 -8.10
CA LYS A 32 -6.73 -1.40 -9.30
C LYS A 32 -8.08 -2.07 -9.63
N GLY A 33 -8.88 -2.35 -8.62
CA GLY A 33 -10.19 -3.00 -8.76
C GLY A 33 -10.15 -4.53 -8.83
N ARG A 34 -8.95 -5.14 -8.71
CA ARG A 34 -8.75 -6.59 -8.71
C ARG A 34 -8.73 -7.22 -7.32
N CYS A 35 -8.45 -6.45 -6.27
CA CYS A 35 -8.21 -6.87 -4.89
C CYS A 35 -7.01 -7.83 -4.75
N ASN A 36 -5.82 -7.28 -4.48
CA ASN A 36 -4.68 -8.08 -4.02
C ASN A 36 -4.87 -8.39 -2.52
N LEU A 37 -5.53 -9.52 -2.22
CA LEU A 37 -6.07 -9.77 -0.88
C LEU A 37 -5.02 -10.26 0.13
N THR A 38 -3.97 -10.94 -0.32
CA THR A 38 -2.86 -11.39 0.51
C THR A 38 -1.61 -11.64 -0.31
N ASN A 39 -0.55 -12.09 0.34
CA ASN A 39 0.68 -12.56 -0.28
C ASN A 39 0.93 -14.02 0.11
N ASP A 40 1.28 -14.87 -0.85
CA ASP A 40 1.52 -16.30 -0.68
C ASP A 40 2.95 -16.57 -0.14
N CYS A 41 3.29 -15.92 0.98
CA CYS A 41 4.58 -16.04 1.65
C CYS A 41 4.41 -16.57 3.07
N ASP A 42 5.51 -17.08 3.64
CA ASP A 42 5.53 -17.47 5.04
C ASP A 42 5.53 -16.24 5.98
N GLN A 43 5.28 -16.49 7.27
CA GLN A 43 5.18 -15.43 8.28
C GLN A 43 6.49 -14.63 8.43
N LYS A 44 7.66 -15.24 8.27
CA LYS A 44 8.95 -14.57 8.39
C LYS A 44 9.16 -13.58 7.23
N GLU A 45 8.89 -14.02 6.02
CA GLU A 45 8.94 -13.17 4.81
C GLU A 45 7.88 -12.06 4.89
N PHE A 46 6.68 -12.40 5.38
CA PHE A 46 5.61 -11.42 5.60
C PHE A 46 6.07 -10.28 6.52
N LEU A 47 6.58 -10.61 7.69
CA LEU A 47 7.04 -9.62 8.68
C LEU A 47 8.22 -8.78 8.18
N GLY A 48 9.05 -9.32 7.28
CA GLY A 48 10.08 -8.58 6.57
C GLY A 48 9.54 -7.47 5.66
N ASN A 49 8.27 -7.55 5.28
CA ASN A 49 7.57 -6.55 4.46
C ASN A 49 6.74 -5.54 5.28
N VAL A 50 6.85 -5.57 6.61
CA VAL A 50 6.18 -4.64 7.53
C VAL A 50 7.23 -3.74 8.20
N PRO A 51 7.48 -2.53 7.69
CA PRO A 51 8.50 -1.64 8.25
C PRO A 51 8.14 -1.07 9.62
N THR A 52 6.85 -0.97 9.95
CA THR A 52 6.37 -0.37 11.19
C THR A 52 5.77 -1.43 12.12
N ASN A 53 6.33 -1.59 13.31
CA ASN A 53 5.86 -2.46 14.38
C ASN A 53 5.62 -3.95 13.99
N PRO A 54 6.47 -4.62 13.19
CA PRO A 54 6.20 -5.98 12.69
C PRO A 54 5.98 -7.01 13.81
N ARG A 55 6.65 -6.84 14.95
CA ARG A 55 6.53 -7.78 16.07
C ARG A 55 5.14 -7.82 16.69
N PHE A 56 4.37 -6.76 16.58
CA PHE A 56 2.98 -6.70 17.06
C PHE A 56 2.09 -7.73 16.36
N LEU A 57 2.39 -8.07 15.12
CA LEU A 57 1.57 -8.93 14.25
C LEU A 57 1.78 -10.44 14.47
N TYR A 58 2.78 -10.87 15.26
CA TYR A 58 3.08 -12.30 15.41
C TYR A 58 1.86 -13.13 15.80
N ALA A 59 1.13 -12.70 16.83
CA ALA A 59 -0.03 -13.45 17.34
C ALA A 59 -1.19 -13.43 16.33
N ALA A 60 -1.50 -12.26 15.76
CA ALA A 60 -2.59 -12.13 14.80
C ALA A 60 -2.35 -12.96 13.52
N LEU A 61 -1.11 -12.96 12.98
CA LEU A 61 -0.74 -13.79 11.83
C LEU A 61 -0.68 -15.28 12.14
N SER A 62 -0.42 -15.67 13.40
CA SER A 62 -0.48 -17.08 13.82
C SER A 62 -1.93 -17.54 14.01
N GLY A 63 -2.85 -16.66 14.41
CA GLY A 63 -4.27 -16.97 14.53
C GLY A 63 -5.03 -16.95 13.20
N PHE A 64 -4.60 -16.10 12.25
CA PHE A 64 -5.20 -16.03 10.92
C PHE A 64 -4.12 -15.66 9.89
N SER A 65 -3.52 -16.68 9.30
CA SER A 65 -2.38 -16.59 8.38
C SER A 65 -2.78 -16.21 6.95
N THR A 66 -1.78 -16.08 6.08
CA THR A 66 -1.98 -15.91 4.62
C THR A 66 -2.68 -17.12 4.00
N GLU A 67 -2.40 -18.33 4.50
CA GLU A 67 -3.05 -19.58 4.06
C GLU A 67 -4.51 -19.61 4.51
N ASP A 68 -4.79 -19.21 5.77
CA ASP A 68 -6.16 -19.12 6.27
C ASP A 68 -6.98 -18.12 5.47
N THR A 69 -6.38 -17.00 5.08
CA THR A 69 -7.03 -16.03 4.18
C THR A 69 -7.40 -16.64 2.83
N LYS A 70 -6.51 -17.42 2.22
CA LYS A 70 -6.81 -18.10 0.95
C LYS A 70 -7.95 -19.09 1.14
N SER A 71 -7.81 -19.99 2.12
CA SER A 71 -8.83 -21.00 2.45
C SER A 71 -10.19 -20.36 2.77
N PHE A 72 -10.22 -19.28 3.52
CA PHE A 72 -11.45 -18.55 3.85
C PHE A 72 -12.20 -18.11 2.58
N PHE A 73 -11.53 -17.42 1.66
CA PHE A 73 -12.21 -16.94 0.44
C PHE A 73 -12.56 -18.08 -0.53
N GLU A 74 -11.72 -19.12 -0.63
CA GLU A 74 -12.03 -20.29 -1.47
C GLU A 74 -13.24 -21.06 -0.93
N ASN A 75 -13.37 -21.22 0.40
CA ASN A 75 -14.54 -21.80 1.05
C ASN A 75 -15.82 -20.97 0.83
N LEU A 76 -15.69 -19.65 0.68
CA LEU A 76 -16.80 -18.77 0.29
C LEU A 76 -17.13 -18.83 -1.21
N GLY A 77 -16.46 -19.71 -1.97
CA GLY A 77 -16.69 -19.90 -3.39
C GLY A 77 -16.01 -18.86 -4.28
N VAL A 78 -14.94 -18.20 -3.81
CA VAL A 78 -14.14 -17.28 -4.62
C VAL A 78 -12.80 -17.95 -4.98
N PRO A 79 -12.66 -18.49 -6.22
CA PRO A 79 -11.40 -19.08 -6.67
C PRO A 79 -10.28 -18.04 -6.69
N LEU A 80 -9.10 -18.42 -6.22
CA LEU A 80 -7.94 -17.54 -6.13
C LEU A 80 -6.82 -17.97 -7.09
N LYS A 81 -5.95 -17.03 -7.44
CA LYS A 81 -4.72 -17.25 -8.20
C LYS A 81 -3.56 -16.48 -7.59
N THR A 82 -2.38 -17.11 -7.61
CA THR A 82 -1.13 -16.47 -7.23
C THR A 82 -0.39 -15.98 -8.48
N GLU A 83 -0.03 -14.69 -8.50
CA GLU A 83 0.73 -14.04 -9.57
C GLU A 83 2.19 -13.78 -9.16
N ARG A 84 2.99 -13.25 -10.10
CA ARG A 84 4.38 -12.84 -9.84
C ARG A 84 4.48 -12.00 -8.55
N GLY A 85 5.50 -12.28 -7.74
CA GLY A 85 5.70 -11.65 -6.43
C GLY A 85 4.76 -12.18 -5.36
N LYS A 86 4.27 -13.42 -5.53
CA LYS A 86 3.39 -14.12 -4.60
C LYS A 86 2.09 -13.37 -4.28
N ARG A 87 1.64 -12.48 -5.15
CA ARG A 87 0.42 -11.68 -4.97
C ARG A 87 -0.81 -12.53 -5.25
N VAL A 88 -1.76 -12.55 -4.34
CA VAL A 88 -2.99 -13.35 -4.46
C VAL A 88 -4.16 -12.49 -4.88
N PHE A 89 -4.86 -12.91 -5.94
CA PHE A 89 -6.02 -12.25 -6.51
C PHE A 89 -7.17 -13.24 -6.74
N PRO A 90 -8.43 -12.79 -6.79
CA PRO A 90 -9.50 -13.62 -7.33
C PRO A 90 -9.25 -13.93 -8.80
N VAL A 91 -9.58 -15.14 -9.24
CA VAL A 91 -9.43 -15.56 -10.65
C VAL A 91 -10.19 -14.64 -11.60
N SER A 92 -11.33 -14.11 -11.15
CA SER A 92 -12.17 -13.17 -11.91
C SER A 92 -11.52 -11.80 -12.15
N ASP A 93 -10.45 -11.45 -11.42
CA ASP A 93 -9.86 -10.11 -11.40
C ASP A 93 -10.85 -8.99 -10.96
N LYS A 94 -11.85 -9.34 -10.15
CA LYS A 94 -12.88 -8.40 -9.67
C LYS A 94 -12.90 -8.34 -8.14
N ALA A 95 -12.48 -7.21 -7.57
CA ALA A 95 -12.58 -6.94 -6.13
C ALA A 95 -14.03 -7.07 -5.59
N GLN A 96 -15.00 -6.89 -6.48
CA GLN A 96 -16.43 -7.01 -6.16
C GLN A 96 -16.79 -8.41 -5.64
N ASP A 97 -16.19 -9.47 -6.19
CA ASP A 97 -16.50 -10.85 -5.79
C ASP A 97 -16.05 -11.13 -4.36
N ILE A 98 -14.89 -10.58 -3.96
CA ILE A 98 -14.41 -10.60 -2.58
C ILE A 98 -15.40 -9.90 -1.63
N VAL A 99 -15.84 -8.68 -2.00
CA VAL A 99 -16.78 -7.93 -1.16
C VAL A 99 -18.13 -8.65 -1.05
N HIS A 100 -18.65 -9.14 -2.16
CA HIS A 100 -19.94 -9.86 -2.16
C HIS A 100 -19.88 -11.16 -1.34
N ALA A 101 -18.76 -11.90 -1.42
CA ALA A 101 -18.56 -13.09 -0.60
C ALA A 101 -18.60 -12.75 0.90
N MET A 102 -17.87 -11.69 1.31
CA MET A 102 -17.89 -11.23 2.71
C MET A 102 -19.24 -10.69 3.14
N GLU A 103 -19.93 -9.91 2.31
CA GLU A 103 -21.28 -9.40 2.61
C GLU A 103 -22.31 -10.53 2.79
N ARG A 104 -22.26 -11.55 1.92
CA ARG A 104 -23.10 -12.74 2.02
C ARG A 104 -22.83 -13.49 3.31
N HIS A 105 -21.54 -13.77 3.59
CA HIS A 105 -21.15 -14.51 4.77
C HIS A 105 -21.49 -13.78 6.09
N CYS A 106 -21.37 -12.45 6.13
CA CYS A 106 -21.90 -11.66 7.27
C CYS A 106 -23.37 -11.95 7.52
N ARG A 107 -24.20 -11.98 6.45
CA ARG A 107 -25.65 -12.25 6.59
C ARG A 107 -25.92 -13.71 7.01
N ASP A 108 -25.18 -14.65 6.44
CA ASP A 108 -25.30 -16.09 6.72
C ASP A 108 -24.95 -16.37 8.20
N CYS A 109 -24.00 -15.64 8.79
CA CYS A 109 -23.65 -15.68 10.22
C CYS A 109 -24.60 -14.85 11.11
N GLY A 110 -25.66 -14.24 10.57
CA GLY A 110 -26.62 -13.47 11.37
C GLY A 110 -26.19 -12.04 11.72
N VAL A 111 -25.10 -11.52 11.12
CA VAL A 111 -24.64 -10.15 11.39
C VAL A 111 -25.67 -9.12 10.93
N GLN A 112 -26.12 -8.25 11.82
CA GLN A 112 -26.97 -7.13 11.48
C GLN A 112 -26.13 -6.01 10.85
N MET A 113 -26.36 -5.73 9.57
CA MET A 113 -25.58 -4.76 8.79
C MET A 113 -26.35 -3.44 8.64
N ILE A 114 -25.88 -2.37 9.29
CA ILE A 114 -26.54 -1.05 9.34
C ILE A 114 -25.68 -0.01 8.60
N ARG A 115 -26.31 0.76 7.70
CA ARG A 115 -25.69 1.89 7.01
C ARG A 115 -25.99 3.18 7.76
N GLU A 116 -25.17 3.49 8.75
CA GLU A 116 -25.27 4.68 9.55
C GLU A 116 -23.90 5.08 10.08
N LYS A 117 -23.68 6.40 10.26
CA LYS A 117 -22.43 6.93 10.80
C LYS A 117 -22.43 6.86 12.33
N VAL A 118 -21.42 6.19 12.89
CA VAL A 118 -21.11 6.24 14.32
C VAL A 118 -20.42 7.58 14.63
N LYS A 119 -20.91 8.28 15.65
CA LYS A 119 -20.36 9.57 16.12
C LYS A 119 -19.31 9.40 17.21
N SER A 120 -19.54 8.45 18.13
CA SER A 120 -18.63 8.20 19.25
C SER A 120 -18.77 6.79 19.80
N VAL A 121 -17.74 6.32 20.46
CA VAL A 121 -17.79 5.18 21.39
C VAL A 121 -18.22 5.72 22.75
N VAL A 122 -19.17 5.05 23.40
CA VAL A 122 -19.62 5.40 24.75
C VAL A 122 -18.74 4.67 25.76
N ILE A 123 -18.08 5.42 26.61
CA ILE A 123 -17.17 4.86 27.66
C ILE A 123 -17.70 5.32 29.01
N ARG A 124 -17.85 4.36 29.95
CA ARG A 124 -18.20 4.61 31.34
C ARG A 124 -17.20 3.85 32.23
N ASP A 125 -16.61 4.54 33.17
CA ASP A 125 -15.67 3.97 34.16
C ASP A 125 -14.54 3.11 33.52
N GLY A 126 -13.98 3.58 32.41
CA GLY A 126 -12.91 2.88 31.70
C GLY A 126 -13.35 1.66 30.89
N ILE A 127 -14.64 1.53 30.65
CA ILE A 127 -15.25 0.42 29.88
C ILE A 127 -16.02 0.98 28.69
N ALA A 128 -15.81 0.40 27.50
CA ALA A 128 -16.65 0.67 26.34
C ALA A 128 -18.00 -0.02 26.53
N VAL A 129 -19.09 0.74 26.58
CA VAL A 129 -20.43 0.22 26.86
C VAL A 129 -21.39 0.37 25.67
N GLY A 130 -20.88 0.80 24.54
CA GLY A 130 -21.68 0.95 23.32
C GLY A 130 -21.21 2.07 22.40
N ILE A 131 -22.08 2.48 21.52
CA ILE A 131 -21.84 3.54 20.52
C ILE A 131 -22.98 4.55 20.47
N GLN A 132 -22.69 5.75 19.99
CA GLN A 132 -23.67 6.77 19.64
C GLN A 132 -23.63 7.00 18.12
N THR A 133 -24.79 6.90 17.48
CA THR A 133 -24.99 7.31 16.08
C THR A 133 -25.71 8.67 16.00
N GLU A 134 -26.17 9.05 14.81
CA GLU A 134 -27.03 10.24 14.67
C GLU A 134 -28.44 10.01 15.24
N SER A 135 -28.96 8.79 15.04
CA SER A 135 -30.35 8.45 15.35
C SER A 135 -30.53 7.81 16.72
N GLN A 136 -29.50 7.08 17.23
CA GLN A 136 -29.67 6.27 18.46
C GLN A 136 -28.36 6.03 19.20
N ALA A 137 -28.49 5.67 20.47
CA ALA A 137 -27.44 5.00 21.25
C ALA A 137 -27.69 3.50 21.23
N LEU A 138 -26.65 2.71 21.04
CA LEU A 138 -26.70 1.25 21.12
C LEU A 138 -25.75 0.79 22.21
N GLU A 139 -26.26 0.04 23.18
CA GLU A 139 -25.43 -0.63 24.18
C GLU A 139 -24.79 -1.89 23.60
N ALA A 140 -23.56 -2.17 24.02
CA ALA A 140 -22.81 -3.34 23.59
C ALA A 140 -21.78 -3.72 24.66
N ASP A 141 -21.47 -5.02 24.77
CA ASP A 141 -20.43 -5.53 25.64
C ASP A 141 -19.02 -5.23 25.11
N ALA A 142 -18.90 -5.15 23.79
CA ALA A 142 -17.64 -4.85 23.09
C ALA A 142 -17.84 -3.94 21.87
N VAL A 143 -16.85 -3.10 21.58
CA VAL A 143 -16.82 -2.24 20.40
C VAL A 143 -15.51 -2.45 19.65
N ILE A 144 -15.59 -2.83 18.38
CA ILE A 144 -14.41 -3.02 17.50
C ILE A 144 -14.35 -1.89 16.48
N VAL A 145 -13.28 -1.10 16.51
CA VAL A 145 -13.04 0.03 15.59
C VAL A 145 -12.20 -0.43 14.40
N CYS A 146 -12.82 -0.49 13.22
CA CYS A 146 -12.20 -0.92 11.94
C CYS A 146 -12.34 0.16 10.85
N THR A 147 -12.18 1.42 11.20
CA THR A 147 -12.52 2.57 10.34
C THR A 147 -11.49 2.91 9.28
N GLY A 148 -10.34 2.24 9.26
CA GLY A 148 -9.22 2.57 8.38
C GLY A 148 -8.47 3.83 8.80
N GLY A 149 -7.64 4.35 7.90
CA GLY A 149 -6.77 5.51 8.11
C GLY A 149 -7.32 6.82 7.52
N LEU A 150 -6.43 7.58 6.83
CA LEU A 150 -6.73 8.85 6.13
C LEU A 150 -6.60 8.73 4.60
N SER A 151 -6.11 7.61 4.10
CA SER A 151 -5.92 7.43 2.66
C SER A 151 -7.25 7.14 1.95
N TYR A 152 -7.45 7.74 0.76
CA TYR A 152 -8.70 7.65 0.00
C TYR A 152 -9.94 8.01 0.82
N PRO A 153 -10.07 9.23 1.33
CA PRO A 153 -11.15 9.63 2.25
C PRO A 153 -12.56 9.46 1.66
N THR A 154 -12.70 9.51 0.33
CA THR A 154 -13.96 9.23 -0.38
C THR A 154 -14.45 7.79 -0.20
N THR A 155 -13.61 6.89 0.30
CA THR A 155 -13.98 5.50 0.65
C THR A 155 -14.43 5.34 2.09
N GLY A 156 -14.44 6.41 2.89
CA GLY A 156 -14.81 6.42 4.29
C GLY A 156 -13.65 6.46 5.29
N SER A 157 -12.39 6.40 4.79
CA SER A 157 -11.19 6.51 5.62
C SER A 157 -10.84 7.99 5.88
N ASP A 158 -11.61 8.67 6.73
CA ASP A 158 -11.50 10.12 7.02
C ASP A 158 -10.98 10.42 8.43
N GLY A 159 -10.52 9.38 9.15
CA GLY A 159 -9.89 9.51 10.47
C GLY A 159 -10.85 9.45 11.66
N ASP A 160 -12.10 9.03 11.46
CA ASP A 160 -13.06 8.86 12.57
C ASP A 160 -12.49 7.95 13.68
N GLY A 161 -11.80 6.86 13.34
CA GLY A 161 -11.20 5.95 14.32
C GLY A 161 -10.12 6.61 15.18
N TYR A 162 -9.33 7.51 14.61
CA TYR A 162 -8.35 8.27 15.38
C TYR A 162 -9.02 9.25 16.35
N ARG A 163 -10.18 9.79 15.98
CA ARG A 163 -10.99 10.62 16.88
C ARG A 163 -11.54 9.80 18.03
N PHE A 164 -12.05 8.60 17.75
CA PHE A 164 -12.53 7.67 18.79
C PHE A 164 -11.40 7.25 19.72
N ALA A 165 -10.24 6.90 19.18
CA ALA A 165 -9.08 6.51 19.95
C ALA A 165 -8.60 7.62 20.89
N ARG A 166 -8.47 8.87 20.39
CA ARG A 166 -8.10 10.02 21.24
C ARG A 166 -9.13 10.31 22.32
N ALA A 167 -10.42 10.20 22.02
CA ALA A 167 -11.48 10.35 23.01
C ALA A 167 -11.44 9.26 24.10
N ALA A 168 -10.93 8.07 23.76
CA ALA A 168 -10.68 6.97 24.69
C ALA A 168 -9.33 7.08 25.45
N GLY A 169 -8.57 8.18 25.25
CA GLY A 169 -7.29 8.42 25.91
C GLY A 169 -6.07 7.82 25.20
N HIS A 170 -6.26 7.18 24.03
CA HIS A 170 -5.15 6.60 23.27
C HIS A 170 -4.28 7.65 22.58
N ARG A 171 -2.99 7.36 22.58
CA ARG A 171 -2.04 8.05 21.73
C ARG A 171 -2.25 7.63 20.28
N VAL A 172 -2.36 8.62 19.40
CA VAL A 172 -2.29 8.44 17.95
C VAL A 172 -0.95 9.00 17.49
N THR A 173 -0.11 8.16 16.91
CA THR A 173 1.19 8.55 16.36
C THR A 173 1.02 9.48 15.18
N GLU A 174 2.09 10.11 14.72
CA GLU A 174 2.04 11.03 13.59
C GLU A 174 1.56 10.33 12.33
N LEU A 175 0.52 10.90 11.71
CA LEU A 175 -0.10 10.34 10.51
C LEU A 175 0.62 10.85 9.27
N GLN A 176 1.25 9.95 8.53
CA GLN A 176 2.01 10.24 7.32
C GLN A 176 1.53 9.39 6.15
N PRO A 177 1.69 9.87 4.90
CA PRO A 177 1.42 9.04 3.74
C PRO A 177 2.44 7.90 3.62
N SER A 178 1.99 6.69 3.31
CA SER A 178 2.83 5.55 2.92
C SER A 178 2.35 4.97 1.60
N LEU A 179 3.27 4.41 0.81
CA LEU A 179 2.98 3.93 -0.55
C LEU A 179 2.36 5.02 -1.43
N ILE A 180 3.09 6.12 -1.56
CA ILE A 180 2.61 7.34 -2.21
C ILE A 180 3.48 7.69 -3.43
N PRO A 181 2.91 8.24 -4.51
CA PRO A 181 3.70 8.76 -5.63
C PRO A 181 4.62 9.91 -5.21
N LEU A 182 5.79 9.95 -5.82
CA LEU A 182 6.82 10.97 -5.58
C LEU A 182 6.69 12.11 -6.58
N VAL A 183 6.74 13.35 -6.08
CA VAL A 183 6.78 14.56 -6.90
C VAL A 183 8.23 14.84 -7.28
N ALA A 184 8.50 14.98 -8.57
CA ALA A 184 9.83 15.26 -9.12
C ALA A 184 10.03 16.75 -9.38
N GLU A 185 11.29 17.19 -9.34
CA GLU A 185 11.70 18.51 -9.79
C GLU A 185 11.78 18.54 -11.34
N GLY A 186 11.49 19.72 -11.93
CA GLY A 186 11.61 19.96 -13.36
C GLY A 186 10.51 19.30 -14.22
N LYS A 187 10.76 19.24 -15.54
CA LYS A 187 9.78 18.81 -16.54
C LYS A 187 10.04 17.42 -17.13
N LEU A 188 11.12 16.75 -16.72
CA LEU A 188 11.53 15.45 -17.30
C LEU A 188 10.42 14.40 -17.17
N CYS A 189 9.88 14.21 -15.98
CA CYS A 189 8.82 13.23 -15.75
C CYS A 189 7.55 13.58 -16.53
N ALA A 190 7.16 14.84 -16.56
CA ALA A 190 5.99 15.31 -17.29
C ALA A 190 6.10 15.05 -18.81
N SER A 191 7.30 15.18 -19.39
CA SER A 191 7.52 14.89 -20.82
C SER A 191 7.34 13.40 -21.16
N MET A 192 7.44 12.54 -20.16
CA MET A 192 7.26 11.08 -20.27
C MET A 192 5.95 10.59 -19.62
N GLN A 193 5.01 11.49 -19.31
CA GLN A 193 3.74 11.13 -18.64
C GLN A 193 3.04 9.93 -19.30
N GLY A 194 2.64 8.95 -18.48
CA GLY A 194 1.96 7.73 -18.91
C GLY A 194 2.89 6.63 -19.41
N LEU A 195 4.22 6.87 -19.48
CA LEU A 195 5.19 5.84 -19.82
C LEU A 195 5.42 4.94 -18.63
N SER A 196 5.06 3.65 -18.77
CA SER A 196 5.44 2.60 -17.82
C SER A 196 6.74 1.95 -18.29
N LEU A 197 7.71 1.83 -17.39
CA LEU A 197 8.91 1.04 -17.59
C LEU A 197 8.77 -0.29 -16.87
N LYS A 198 9.19 -1.36 -17.55
CA LYS A 198 9.26 -2.72 -17.00
C LYS A 198 10.72 -3.18 -17.01
N ASN A 199 11.06 -4.03 -16.03
CA ASN A 199 12.41 -4.61 -15.92
C ASN A 199 13.51 -3.54 -15.85
N VAL A 200 13.32 -2.50 -15.07
CA VAL A 200 14.30 -1.49 -14.72
C VAL A 200 14.69 -1.62 -13.25
N SER A 201 15.86 -1.12 -12.87
CA SER A 201 16.24 -0.99 -11.45
C SER A 201 16.06 0.45 -11.01
N LEU A 202 15.59 0.62 -9.78
CA LEU A 202 15.44 1.91 -9.12
C LEU A 202 16.25 1.92 -7.84
N ARG A 203 17.11 2.92 -7.69
CA ARG A 203 17.81 3.22 -6.45
C ARG A 203 17.36 4.59 -5.94
N MET A 204 16.97 4.66 -4.68
CA MET A 204 16.71 5.93 -4.00
C MET A 204 17.92 6.29 -3.16
N VAL A 205 18.53 7.41 -3.46
CA VAL A 205 19.74 7.90 -2.81
C VAL A 205 19.41 9.13 -1.98
N ASP A 206 19.80 9.11 -0.73
CA ASP A 206 19.83 10.28 0.14
C ASP A 206 21.02 11.17 -0.27
N CYS A 207 20.75 12.37 -0.76
CA CYS A 207 21.75 13.27 -1.33
C CYS A 207 22.68 13.86 -0.28
N GLU A 208 22.24 13.97 0.99
CA GLU A 208 23.05 14.49 2.08
C GLU A 208 24.10 13.48 2.54
N THR A 209 23.73 12.20 2.59
CA THR A 209 24.59 11.13 3.10
C THR A 209 25.26 10.31 1.99
N GLY A 210 24.76 10.41 0.75
CA GLY A 210 25.17 9.57 -0.38
C GLY A 210 24.73 8.11 -0.27
N LYS A 211 23.92 7.77 0.75
CA LYS A 211 23.49 6.38 1.00
C LYS A 211 22.31 5.99 0.11
N CYS A 212 22.36 4.77 -0.42
CA CYS A 212 21.19 4.14 -1.02
C CYS A 212 20.25 3.69 0.11
N VAL A 213 19.04 4.27 0.16
CA VAL A 213 18.02 3.98 1.19
C VAL A 213 17.01 2.95 0.72
N TYR A 214 16.92 2.72 -0.58
CA TYR A 214 16.08 1.70 -1.20
C TYR A 214 16.63 1.31 -2.57
N GLU A 215 16.57 0.03 -2.90
CA GLU A 215 16.90 -0.50 -4.22
C GLU A 215 15.96 -1.65 -4.56
N ASP A 216 15.41 -1.64 -5.78
CA ASP A 216 14.51 -2.69 -6.25
C ASP A 216 14.57 -2.82 -7.79
N PHE A 217 14.06 -3.96 -8.30
CA PHE A 217 13.94 -4.27 -9.71
C PHE A 217 12.50 -4.59 -10.07
N GLY A 218 11.92 -3.87 -11.04
CA GLY A 218 10.54 -4.12 -11.42
C GLY A 218 9.93 -3.09 -12.36
N GLU A 219 8.75 -2.60 -12.01
CA GLU A 219 7.94 -1.68 -12.82
C GLU A 219 7.79 -0.31 -12.14
N MET A 220 7.85 0.74 -12.96
CA MET A 220 7.58 2.11 -12.55
C MET A 220 6.79 2.87 -13.62
N LEU A 221 6.23 4.01 -13.24
CA LEU A 221 5.42 4.86 -14.10
C LEU A 221 5.87 6.32 -13.99
N PHE A 222 6.06 6.98 -15.13
CA PHE A 222 6.19 8.43 -15.20
C PHE A 222 4.81 9.10 -15.23
N THR A 223 4.63 10.13 -14.42
CA THR A 223 3.41 10.93 -14.34
C THR A 223 3.70 12.40 -14.65
N HIS A 224 2.67 13.22 -14.80
CA HIS A 224 2.85 14.66 -15.02
C HIS A 224 3.50 15.39 -13.83
N TYR A 225 3.45 14.81 -12.63
CA TYR A 225 4.05 15.39 -11.41
C TYR A 225 5.35 14.70 -10.97
N GLY A 226 5.69 13.54 -11.51
CA GLY A 226 6.87 12.80 -11.05
C GLY A 226 6.78 11.30 -11.31
N LEU A 227 7.08 10.51 -10.28
CA LEU A 227 7.22 9.06 -10.36
C LEU A 227 6.14 8.33 -9.57
N SER A 228 5.70 7.18 -10.09
CA SER A 228 4.73 6.28 -9.47
C SER A 228 5.00 4.83 -9.89
N GLY A 229 4.09 3.92 -9.59
CA GLY A 229 4.21 2.49 -9.87
C GLY A 229 4.75 1.69 -8.68
N PRO A 230 4.70 0.34 -8.75
CA PRO A 230 4.94 -0.51 -7.57
C PRO A 230 6.25 -0.24 -6.84
N MET A 231 7.39 -0.15 -7.58
CA MET A 231 8.69 0.14 -6.97
C MET A 231 8.74 1.50 -6.30
N VAL A 232 8.20 2.55 -6.97
CA VAL A 232 8.22 3.91 -6.43
C VAL A 232 7.35 4.04 -5.19
N LEU A 233 6.18 3.40 -5.19
CA LEU A 233 5.31 3.36 -4.03
C LEU A 233 5.99 2.65 -2.85
N SER A 234 6.64 1.51 -3.08
CA SER A 234 7.43 0.83 -2.03
C SER A 234 8.61 1.70 -1.58
N ALA A 235 9.34 2.31 -2.51
CA ALA A 235 10.43 3.24 -2.19
C ALA A 235 9.98 4.36 -1.24
N SER A 236 8.80 4.93 -1.48
CA SER A 236 8.29 6.05 -0.68
C SER A 236 8.12 5.71 0.81
N ALA A 237 7.86 4.45 1.15
CA ALA A 237 7.76 4.00 2.54
C ALA A 237 9.11 3.99 3.29
N HIS A 238 10.24 4.00 2.56
CA HIS A 238 11.59 4.08 3.14
C HIS A 238 12.09 5.53 3.32
N LEU A 239 11.42 6.50 2.69
CA LEU A 239 11.84 7.89 2.75
C LEU A 239 11.29 8.58 3.99
N LYS A 240 12.12 9.39 4.63
CA LYS A 240 11.77 10.18 5.83
C LYS A 240 12.02 11.66 5.55
N ASP A 241 11.13 12.51 6.07
CA ASP A 241 11.31 13.98 5.98
C ASP A 241 11.64 14.43 4.55
N ILE A 242 10.75 14.09 3.61
CA ILE A 242 10.97 14.34 2.18
C ILE A 242 10.89 15.85 1.92
N THR A 243 12.05 16.45 1.71
CA THR A 243 12.21 17.86 1.33
C THR A 243 12.85 17.98 -0.05
N PRO A 244 12.68 19.09 -0.76
CA PRO A 244 13.30 19.30 -2.06
C PRO A 244 14.81 19.08 -2.04
N GLY A 245 15.32 18.26 -2.96
CA GLY A 245 16.75 17.96 -3.11
C GLY A 245 17.32 16.92 -2.15
N LYS A 246 16.58 16.48 -1.11
CA LYS A 246 17.07 15.47 -0.16
C LYS A 246 17.23 14.09 -0.79
N TYR A 247 16.35 13.71 -1.70
CA TYR A 247 16.38 12.39 -2.34
C TYR A 247 16.47 12.48 -3.86
N GLN A 248 17.22 11.54 -4.44
CA GLN A 248 17.33 11.36 -5.87
C GLN A 248 16.97 9.92 -6.25
N ALA A 249 16.07 9.78 -7.21
CA ALA A 249 15.79 8.52 -7.87
C ALA A 249 16.81 8.30 -9.01
N GLN A 250 17.57 7.20 -8.95
CA GLN A 250 18.51 6.77 -9.99
C GLN A 250 17.95 5.52 -10.65
N ILE A 251 17.67 5.61 -11.95
CA ILE A 251 17.00 4.56 -12.71
C ILE A 251 17.98 3.95 -13.68
N ASP A 252 18.22 2.64 -13.58
CA ASP A 252 18.93 1.85 -14.58
C ASP A 252 17.91 1.30 -15.58
N LEU A 253 17.96 1.81 -16.80
CA LEU A 253 17.05 1.42 -17.89
C LEU A 253 17.38 0.05 -18.49
N LYS A 254 18.60 -0.46 -18.26
CA LYS A 254 19.15 -1.72 -18.83
C LYS A 254 19.93 -2.53 -17.80
N PRO A 255 19.29 -2.96 -16.69
CA PRO A 255 19.99 -3.61 -15.59
C PRO A 255 20.63 -4.96 -15.97
N ALA A 256 20.13 -5.63 -17.01
CA ALA A 256 20.70 -6.87 -17.53
C ALA A 256 22.06 -6.68 -18.26
N LEU A 257 22.42 -5.45 -18.62
CA LEU A 257 23.64 -5.10 -19.31
C LEU A 257 24.55 -4.26 -18.40
N ASP A 258 25.77 -4.68 -18.17
CA ASP A 258 26.81 -3.81 -17.61
C ASP A 258 27.20 -2.73 -18.62
N GLU A 259 27.94 -1.71 -18.18
CA GLU A 259 28.32 -0.58 -19.03
C GLU A 259 29.09 -1.01 -20.28
N LYS A 260 29.98 -2.02 -20.18
CA LYS A 260 30.76 -2.53 -21.32
C LYS A 260 29.89 -3.23 -22.35
N LYS A 261 28.98 -4.08 -21.88
CA LYS A 261 28.01 -4.77 -22.77
C LYS A 261 27.03 -3.80 -23.40
N LEU A 262 26.61 -2.78 -22.67
CA LEU A 262 25.73 -1.73 -23.20
C LEU A 262 26.46 -0.88 -24.24
N ASP A 263 27.73 -0.53 -24.03
CA ASP A 263 28.56 0.17 -25.03
C ASP A 263 28.75 -0.66 -26.30
N ALA A 264 29.05 -1.94 -26.17
CA ALA A 264 29.17 -2.85 -27.30
C ALA A 264 27.83 -3.00 -28.06
N ARG A 265 26.73 -3.03 -27.35
CA ARG A 265 25.38 -3.05 -27.96
C ARG A 265 25.08 -1.76 -28.72
N LEU A 266 25.41 -0.59 -28.17
CA LEU A 266 25.30 0.70 -28.86
C LEU A 266 26.13 0.75 -30.14
N LEU A 267 27.37 0.27 -30.11
CA LEU A 267 28.20 0.18 -31.31
C LEU A 267 27.59 -0.70 -32.40
N SER A 268 27.03 -1.83 -32.03
CA SER A 268 26.29 -2.71 -32.94
C SER A 268 25.07 -2.05 -33.56
N ASP A 269 24.25 -1.38 -32.75
CA ASP A 269 23.07 -0.68 -33.20
C ASP A 269 23.44 0.53 -34.09
N PHE A 270 24.51 1.24 -33.76
CA PHE A 270 25.02 2.36 -34.56
C PHE A 270 25.61 1.91 -35.91
N ALA A 271 26.24 0.76 -35.98
CA ALA A 271 26.66 0.17 -37.24
C ALA A 271 25.48 -0.16 -38.16
N LYS A 272 24.39 -0.64 -37.58
CA LYS A 272 23.10 -0.93 -38.29
C LYS A 272 22.44 0.36 -38.82
N TYR A 273 22.55 1.48 -38.06
CA TYR A 273 21.85 2.73 -38.33
C TYR A 273 22.78 3.88 -38.72
N GLN A 274 24.01 3.61 -39.22
CA GLN A 274 25.07 4.60 -39.42
C GLN A 274 24.70 5.89 -40.19
N ASN A 275 23.73 5.82 -41.09
CA ASN A 275 23.28 6.96 -41.91
C ASN A 275 22.03 7.66 -41.35
N LYS A 276 21.44 7.13 -40.24
CA LYS A 276 20.30 7.78 -39.59
C LYS A 276 20.73 8.90 -38.68
N ASP A 277 19.80 9.79 -38.41
CA ASP A 277 19.95 10.76 -37.33
C ASP A 277 19.89 10.08 -35.96
N PHE A 278 20.59 10.60 -34.97
CA PHE A 278 20.65 10.03 -33.63
C PHE A 278 19.26 9.78 -33.02
N ALA A 279 18.34 10.73 -33.22
CA ALA A 279 16.97 10.58 -32.75
C ALA A 279 16.24 9.35 -33.29
N ASN A 280 16.65 8.85 -34.47
CA ASN A 280 16.01 7.71 -35.13
C ASN A 280 16.76 6.37 -34.91
N SER A 281 17.78 6.36 -34.04
CA SER A 281 18.63 5.18 -33.80
C SER A 281 18.36 4.47 -32.48
N LEU A 282 17.62 5.07 -31.56
CA LEU A 282 17.42 4.57 -30.20
C LEU A 282 16.17 3.70 -30.01
N GLY A 283 15.38 3.46 -31.07
CA GLY A 283 14.10 2.74 -30.98
C GLY A 283 14.21 1.27 -30.54
N ASP A 284 15.37 0.61 -30.80
CA ASP A 284 15.63 -0.76 -30.34
C ASP A 284 16.01 -0.82 -28.84
N LEU A 285 16.34 0.32 -28.24
CA LEU A 285 16.81 0.43 -26.85
C LEU A 285 15.80 1.10 -25.92
N LEU A 286 15.09 2.13 -26.40
CA LEU A 286 14.22 2.97 -25.58
C LEU A 286 12.79 3.00 -26.13
N PRO A 287 11.77 3.06 -25.25
CA PRO A 287 10.39 3.35 -25.67
C PRO A 287 10.34 4.69 -26.43
N GLN A 288 9.51 4.76 -27.47
CA GLN A 288 9.40 5.94 -28.33
C GLN A 288 9.22 7.25 -27.56
N LYS A 289 8.37 7.23 -26.53
CA LYS A 289 8.08 8.41 -25.70
C LYS A 289 9.26 8.90 -24.87
N MET A 290 10.26 8.05 -24.64
CA MET A 290 11.46 8.38 -23.87
C MET A 290 12.57 8.98 -24.75
N ILE A 291 12.57 8.73 -26.06
CA ILE A 291 13.71 9.04 -26.93
C ILE A 291 14.05 10.53 -26.89
N GLU A 292 13.08 11.42 -27.14
CA GLU A 292 13.32 12.86 -27.17
C GLU A 292 13.78 13.43 -25.80
N PRO A 293 13.13 13.14 -24.66
CA PRO A 293 13.64 13.54 -23.35
C PRO A 293 15.03 13.01 -23.04
N PHE A 294 15.32 11.77 -23.43
CA PHE A 294 16.61 11.13 -23.20
C PHE A 294 17.73 11.79 -24.02
N ILE A 295 17.49 12.11 -25.28
CA ILE A 295 18.45 12.82 -26.14
C ILE A 295 18.85 14.16 -25.55
N ARG A 296 17.87 14.90 -25.00
CA ARG A 296 18.14 16.18 -24.31
C ARG A 296 19.09 16.00 -23.12
N LEU A 297 18.92 14.92 -22.36
CA LEU A 297 19.81 14.60 -21.23
C LEU A 297 21.23 14.21 -21.69
N CYS A 298 21.35 13.64 -22.89
CA CYS A 298 22.64 13.32 -23.46
C CYS A 298 23.39 14.54 -24.02
N GLU A 299 22.70 15.69 -24.19
CA GLU A 299 23.27 16.90 -24.80
C GLU A 299 23.91 16.64 -26.17
N ILE A 300 23.25 15.82 -26.98
CA ILE A 300 23.66 15.49 -28.35
C ILE A 300 22.62 16.04 -29.31
N ASP A 301 23.07 16.64 -30.41
CA ASP A 301 22.17 17.10 -31.46
C ASP A 301 21.33 15.93 -32.01
N PRO A 302 19.99 16.00 -31.95
CA PRO A 302 19.12 14.93 -32.43
C PRO A 302 19.30 14.61 -33.92
N ARG A 303 19.78 15.56 -34.71
CA ARG A 303 20.06 15.44 -36.15
C ARG A 303 21.46 14.96 -36.45
N LYS A 304 22.33 14.84 -35.46
CA LYS A 304 23.69 14.34 -35.64
C LYS A 304 23.64 12.94 -36.22
N LYS A 305 24.43 12.67 -37.26
CA LYS A 305 24.51 11.35 -37.87
C LYS A 305 25.16 10.36 -36.92
N VAL A 306 24.59 9.16 -36.82
CA VAL A 306 25.00 8.13 -35.87
C VAL A 306 26.50 7.77 -36.06
N ASN A 307 27.00 7.71 -37.30
CA ASN A 307 28.41 7.45 -37.62
C ASN A 307 29.36 8.55 -37.14
N SER A 308 28.87 9.72 -36.78
CA SER A 308 29.67 10.84 -36.27
C SER A 308 29.61 11.01 -34.75
N ILE A 309 28.90 10.10 -34.04
CA ILE A 309 28.88 10.10 -32.57
C ILE A 309 30.25 9.71 -32.02
N THR A 310 30.81 10.59 -31.20
CA THR A 310 32.15 10.37 -30.60
C THR A 310 32.12 9.34 -29.49
N ARG A 311 33.26 8.91 -29.05
CA ARG A 311 33.39 8.02 -27.90
C ARG A 311 32.84 8.65 -26.62
N GLU A 312 33.15 9.92 -26.37
CA GLU A 312 32.69 10.66 -25.19
C GLU A 312 31.16 10.83 -25.18
N GLU A 313 30.56 11.07 -26.33
CA GLU A 313 29.10 11.12 -26.47
C GLU A 313 28.49 9.75 -26.21
N ARG A 314 29.06 8.67 -26.69
CA ARG A 314 28.61 7.31 -26.46
C ARG A 314 28.74 6.91 -24.98
N GLU A 315 29.83 7.26 -24.31
CA GLU A 315 30.00 7.09 -22.87
C GLU A 315 28.93 7.86 -22.06
N ARG A 316 28.53 9.04 -22.55
CA ARG A 316 27.46 9.84 -21.97
C ARG A 316 26.09 9.16 -22.14
N ILE A 317 25.81 8.58 -23.31
CA ILE A 317 24.62 7.78 -23.56
C ILE A 317 24.55 6.58 -22.60
N VAL A 318 25.65 5.82 -22.49
CA VAL A 318 25.75 4.68 -21.56
C VAL A 318 25.45 5.13 -20.13
N ARG A 319 26.09 6.20 -19.67
CA ARG A 319 25.89 6.74 -18.32
C ARG A 319 24.45 7.13 -18.07
N GLN A 320 23.80 7.82 -19.00
CA GLN A 320 22.38 8.21 -18.86
C GLN A 320 21.46 6.98 -18.86
N MET A 321 21.74 5.93 -19.64
CA MET A 321 20.96 4.69 -19.61
C MET A 321 21.12 3.91 -18.31
N LYS A 322 22.32 3.92 -17.73
CA LYS A 322 22.62 3.21 -16.48
C LYS A 322 22.22 4.01 -15.24
N ARG A 323 22.09 5.33 -15.37
CA ARG A 323 21.84 6.19 -14.23
C ARG A 323 21.04 7.43 -14.64
N LEU A 324 19.77 7.20 -15.04
CA LEU A 324 18.84 8.30 -15.25
C LEU A 324 18.42 8.87 -13.89
N CYS A 325 18.81 10.12 -13.63
CA CYS A 325 18.57 10.79 -12.34
C CYS A 325 17.30 11.63 -12.37
N VAL A 326 16.50 11.52 -11.31
CA VAL A 326 15.32 12.35 -11.07
C VAL A 326 15.37 12.85 -9.63
N GLU A 327 15.43 14.16 -9.43
CA GLU A 327 15.37 14.78 -8.11
C GLU A 327 13.95 14.74 -7.56
N ILE A 328 13.82 14.39 -6.27
CA ILE A 328 12.54 14.32 -5.58
C ILE A 328 12.33 15.62 -4.81
N ARG A 329 11.19 16.26 -5.08
CA ARG A 329 10.76 17.50 -4.43
C ARG A 329 9.85 17.25 -3.22
N GLY A 330 9.11 16.15 -3.24
CA GLY A 330 8.11 15.86 -2.22
C GLY A 330 7.23 14.66 -2.55
N VAL A 331 6.10 14.58 -1.92
CA VAL A 331 5.07 13.55 -2.13
C VAL A 331 3.72 14.18 -2.48
N ARG A 332 2.81 13.37 -3.00
CA ARG A 332 1.41 13.77 -3.18
C ARG A 332 0.68 13.89 -1.83
N PRO A 333 -0.49 14.56 -1.74
CA PRO A 333 -1.28 14.63 -0.52
C PRO A 333 -1.62 13.24 0.05
N ILE A 334 -1.72 13.10 1.38
CA ILE A 334 -2.04 11.84 2.07
C ILE A 334 -3.33 11.18 1.55
N SER A 335 -4.28 11.98 1.06
CA SER A 335 -5.51 11.48 0.43
C SER A 335 -5.28 10.62 -0.82
N GLU A 336 -4.11 10.73 -1.45
CA GLU A 336 -3.69 9.94 -2.62
C GLU A 336 -2.76 8.77 -2.25
N ALA A 337 -2.36 8.66 -0.99
CA ALA A 337 -1.58 7.53 -0.50
C ALA A 337 -2.38 6.23 -0.57
N ILE A 338 -1.72 5.10 -0.82
CA ILE A 338 -2.40 3.80 -0.76
C ILE A 338 -2.77 3.46 0.67
N ILE A 339 -1.88 3.79 1.62
CA ILE A 339 -2.08 3.51 3.04
C ILE A 339 -1.58 4.69 3.88
N THR A 340 -2.12 4.81 5.09
CA THR A 340 -1.65 5.71 6.13
C THR A 340 -0.61 4.99 6.98
N ARG A 341 0.56 5.61 7.19
CA ARG A 341 1.53 5.23 8.22
C ARG A 341 1.22 6.06 9.48
N GLY A 342 1.44 5.47 10.65
CA GLY A 342 0.95 6.02 11.91
C GLY A 342 -0.48 5.56 12.21
N GLY A 343 -0.93 5.78 13.42
CA GLY A 343 -2.24 5.34 13.89
C GLY A 343 -2.29 5.21 15.40
N VAL A 344 -3.22 4.42 15.90
CA VAL A 344 -3.33 4.09 17.33
C VAL A 344 -2.06 3.36 17.76
N ASP A 345 -1.35 3.89 18.78
CA ASP A 345 -0.08 3.33 19.25
C ASP A 345 -0.27 1.87 19.71
N VAL A 346 0.33 0.94 18.99
CA VAL A 346 0.20 -0.50 19.27
C VAL A 346 0.74 -0.92 20.64
N LYS A 347 1.53 -0.08 21.31
CA LYS A 347 1.97 -0.31 22.69
C LYS A 347 0.81 -0.28 23.68
N GLU A 348 -0.26 0.43 23.35
CA GLU A 348 -1.47 0.55 24.16
C GLU A 348 -2.54 -0.49 23.79
N ILE A 349 -2.23 -1.39 22.86
CA ILE A 349 -3.12 -2.45 22.38
C ILE A 349 -2.52 -3.81 22.70
N SER A 350 -3.35 -4.77 23.07
CA SER A 350 -2.96 -6.16 23.26
C SER A 350 -2.66 -6.82 21.90
N PRO A 351 -1.45 -7.37 21.67
CA PRO A 351 -1.10 -7.97 20.38
C PRO A 351 -1.80 -9.32 20.11
N LYS A 352 -2.44 -9.91 21.12
CA LYS A 352 -3.17 -11.18 20.97
C LYS A 352 -4.65 -10.96 20.69
N THR A 353 -5.26 -10.02 21.40
CA THR A 353 -6.71 -9.79 21.38
C THR A 353 -7.12 -8.55 20.62
N MET A 354 -6.18 -7.69 20.23
CA MET A 354 -6.45 -6.36 19.67
C MET A 354 -7.23 -5.43 20.61
N GLU A 355 -7.39 -5.80 21.88
CA GLU A 355 -8.07 -5.01 22.90
C GLU A 355 -7.21 -3.84 23.38
N SER A 356 -7.85 -2.72 23.64
CA SER A 356 -7.26 -1.58 24.34
C SER A 356 -6.78 -1.97 25.73
N LYS A 357 -5.58 -1.54 26.09
CA LYS A 357 -5.08 -1.66 27.49
C LYS A 357 -5.59 -0.54 28.39
N LEU A 358 -6.23 0.47 27.83
CA LEU A 358 -6.72 1.65 28.55
C LEU A 358 -8.23 1.58 28.81
N VAL A 359 -8.98 0.96 27.90
CA VAL A 359 -10.46 0.88 27.95
C VAL A 359 -10.86 -0.57 27.69
N SER A 360 -11.44 -1.22 28.68
CA SER A 360 -11.93 -2.60 28.54
C SER A 360 -13.10 -2.68 27.56
N GLY A 361 -13.15 -3.73 26.75
CA GLY A 361 -14.21 -3.93 25.74
C GLY A 361 -14.05 -3.04 24.49
N LEU A 362 -12.97 -2.28 24.36
CA LEU A 362 -12.66 -1.51 23.15
C LEU A 362 -11.54 -2.19 22.37
N TYR A 363 -11.76 -2.45 21.09
CA TYR A 363 -10.83 -3.12 20.19
C TYR A 363 -10.51 -2.26 18.98
N PHE A 364 -9.32 -2.44 18.40
CA PHE A 364 -8.90 -1.77 17.18
C PHE A 364 -8.32 -2.78 16.20
N ALA A 365 -8.69 -2.71 14.91
CA ALA A 365 -8.17 -3.61 13.90
C ALA A 365 -7.99 -2.94 12.53
N GLY A 366 -7.02 -3.41 11.77
CA GLY A 366 -6.69 -2.90 10.44
C GLY A 366 -5.89 -1.60 10.46
N GLU A 367 -6.04 -0.81 9.40
CA GLU A 367 -5.24 0.41 9.12
C GLU A 367 -5.40 1.54 10.15
N VAL A 368 -6.32 1.45 11.09
CA VAL A 368 -6.43 2.40 12.22
C VAL A 368 -5.27 2.25 13.22
N LEU A 369 -4.65 1.08 13.27
CA LEU A 369 -3.46 0.79 14.09
C LEU A 369 -2.20 1.39 13.44
N ASP A 370 -1.21 1.73 14.26
CA ASP A 370 0.12 2.15 13.79
C ASP A 370 0.89 0.97 13.17
N LEU A 371 0.40 0.52 12.01
CA LEU A 371 0.92 -0.58 11.21
C LEU A 371 0.86 -0.21 9.73
N ASP A 372 1.96 -0.36 9.01
CA ASP A 372 1.97 -0.28 7.56
C ASP A 372 2.92 -1.32 6.95
N ALA A 373 2.61 -1.75 5.75
CA ALA A 373 3.39 -2.72 5.01
C ALA A 373 3.55 -2.31 3.55
N TYR A 374 4.51 -2.91 2.85
CA TYR A 374 4.75 -2.64 1.43
C TYR A 374 3.59 -3.08 0.55
N THR A 375 3.67 -2.74 -0.75
CA THR A 375 2.72 -3.25 -1.75
C THR A 375 2.87 -4.77 -1.88
N GLY A 376 1.78 -5.47 -2.18
CA GLY A 376 1.86 -6.91 -2.41
C GLY A 376 0.79 -7.76 -1.72
N GLY A 377 -0.24 -7.14 -1.12
CA GLY A 377 -1.31 -7.83 -0.38
C GLY A 377 -1.13 -7.80 1.13
N PHE A 378 0.01 -7.32 1.62
CA PHE A 378 0.34 -7.32 3.05
C PHE A 378 -0.62 -6.50 3.90
N ASN A 379 -1.01 -5.29 3.47
CA ASN A 379 -1.89 -4.42 4.26
C ASN A 379 -3.32 -4.97 4.41
N LEU A 380 -3.85 -5.66 3.41
CA LEU A 380 -5.13 -6.34 3.54
C LEU A 380 -5.03 -7.56 4.47
N GLN A 381 -3.94 -8.33 4.38
CA GLN A 381 -3.69 -9.42 5.33
C GLN A 381 -3.61 -8.92 6.78
N ILE A 382 -2.89 -7.81 7.03
CA ILE A 382 -2.86 -7.19 8.37
C ILE A 382 -4.29 -6.88 8.83
N ALA A 383 -5.10 -6.30 7.96
CA ALA A 383 -6.48 -5.98 8.29
C ALA A 383 -7.32 -7.24 8.58
N PHE A 384 -7.15 -8.32 7.82
CA PHE A 384 -7.86 -9.58 8.06
C PHE A 384 -7.41 -10.25 9.35
N SER A 385 -6.09 -10.41 9.56
CA SER A 385 -5.56 -11.08 10.75
C SER A 385 -5.90 -10.35 12.05
N THR A 386 -5.73 -9.03 12.07
CA THR A 386 -6.07 -8.24 13.27
C THR A 386 -7.57 -8.17 13.52
N ALA A 387 -8.38 -8.12 12.45
CA ALA A 387 -9.83 -8.12 12.57
C ALA A 387 -10.36 -9.48 13.05
N TYR A 388 -9.78 -10.59 12.58
CA TYR A 388 -10.12 -11.91 13.05
C TYR A 388 -9.84 -12.05 14.56
N ALA A 389 -8.63 -11.69 15.00
CA ALA A 389 -8.25 -11.73 16.41
C ALA A 389 -9.12 -10.83 17.29
N ALA A 390 -9.50 -9.64 16.81
CA ALA A 390 -10.39 -8.74 17.53
C ALA A 390 -11.81 -9.33 17.68
N GLY A 391 -12.34 -9.94 16.59
CA GLY A 391 -13.66 -10.57 16.60
C GLY A 391 -13.75 -11.74 17.54
N GLU A 392 -12.80 -12.68 17.46
CA GLU A 392 -12.69 -13.83 18.36
C GLU A 392 -12.62 -13.39 19.83
N ALA A 393 -11.72 -12.44 20.14
CA ALA A 393 -11.53 -11.98 21.51
C ALA A 393 -12.76 -11.24 22.06
N ALA A 394 -13.43 -10.43 21.24
CA ALA A 394 -14.62 -9.72 21.64
C ALA A 394 -15.80 -10.67 21.94
N ALA A 395 -15.93 -11.76 21.18
CA ALA A 395 -16.96 -12.78 21.41
C ALA A 395 -16.71 -13.61 22.66
N CYS A 396 -15.44 -13.84 23.03
CA CYS A 396 -15.06 -14.62 24.21
C CYS A 396 -15.15 -13.83 25.53
N GLN A 397 -15.51 -12.54 25.50
CA GLN A 397 -15.77 -11.79 26.74
C GLN A 397 -16.99 -12.37 27.46
N THR A 398 -16.82 -12.63 28.75
CA THR A 398 -17.94 -13.08 29.60
C THR A 398 -19.02 -12.00 29.57
N PRO A 399 -20.31 -12.37 29.30
CA PRO A 399 -21.41 -11.40 29.35
C PRO A 399 -21.39 -10.68 30.69
N ARG A 400 -21.55 -9.38 30.67
CA ARG A 400 -21.66 -8.58 31.90
C ARG A 400 -22.92 -9.01 32.62
N THR A 401 -22.77 -9.67 33.76
CA THR A 401 -23.90 -9.83 34.68
C THR A 401 -24.36 -8.43 35.08
N GLU A 402 -25.59 -8.07 34.73
CA GLU A 402 -26.26 -6.90 35.29
C GLU A 402 -26.17 -7.01 36.80
N ASN A 403 -25.27 -6.22 37.42
CA ASN A 403 -25.34 -6.02 38.86
C ASN A 403 -26.60 -5.19 39.13
N GLN A 404 -27.55 -5.85 39.75
CA GLN A 404 -28.79 -5.31 40.30
C GLN A 404 -28.54 -4.10 41.21
#